data_b0976eb4e7003a816bf9f55950b721f9
#
_entry.id   b0976eb4e7003a816bf9f55950b721f9
#
_cell.length_a   1.000
_cell.length_b   1.000
_cell.length_c   1.000
_cell.angle_alpha   90.00
_cell.angle_beta   90.00
_cell.angle_gamma   90.00
#
_symmetry.space_group_name_H-M   'P 1'
#
loop_
_entity.id
_entity.type
_entity.pdbx_description
1 polymer ?
#
loop_
_entity_poly.entity_id
_entity_poly.type
_entity_poly.pdbx_seq_one_letter_code
_entity_poly.pdbx_strand_id
1 'polypeptide(L)'
;MNIDTVHIGALQAFGYTEEEARFLYVVATHSGYFVARQFLAFAGVQWGKRTTLFWNKLQSNKHARTCSMPRHRAVYHLVARKLYRQLGRENLRNCRRHELEYIRTRLAILDFVLANATVSYLETEADKVGFFCRDLNIEARHLPSKTYLGRRTVQPTLRYFVDRFPMFLENPQAAVRIVTFSFIQGSEASLSAFAHHLQTYSSLFRELREFRFLYLSRIDAHFAKARELFHALVTVPLESNPADDLLRYFAIRKAWDLHQYGSLTEADLEFRNVSKERFAGERFEHFYRAWKADRLPESHIRATFHGHHVPHVTHFEARILKPFAASGEAEGEGQ
;
A
#
# COMPACT_ATOMS: atom_id res chain seq x y z
N MET A 1 14.62 10.33 -6.88
CA MET A 1 14.79 9.84 -5.49
C MET A 1 16.06 10.39 -4.91
N ASN A 2 15.97 11.21 -3.88
CA ASN A 2 17.15 11.76 -3.21
C ASN A 2 17.57 10.81 -2.08
N ILE A 3 18.57 9.97 -2.33
CA ILE A 3 19.07 9.01 -1.34
C ILE A 3 20.20 9.68 -0.56
N ASP A 4 20.07 9.70 0.76
CA ASP A 4 21.09 10.28 1.64
C ASP A 4 22.44 9.55 1.42
N THR A 5 23.51 10.33 1.27
CA THR A 5 24.88 9.83 1.08
C THR A 5 25.36 8.92 2.22
N VAL A 6 24.84 9.13 3.44
CA VAL A 6 25.12 8.26 4.60
C VAL A 6 24.68 6.82 4.32
N HIS A 7 23.50 6.61 3.70
CA HIS A 7 23.02 5.27 3.35
C HIS A 7 23.86 4.62 2.25
N ILE A 8 24.30 5.42 1.26
CA ILE A 8 25.17 4.94 0.20
C ILE A 8 26.53 4.52 0.78
N GLY A 9 27.16 5.37 1.60
CA GLY A 9 28.40 5.06 2.28
C GLY A 9 28.34 3.81 3.16
N ALA A 10 27.20 3.62 3.86
CA ALA A 10 26.97 2.42 4.67
C ALA A 10 26.96 1.12 3.86
N LEU A 11 26.46 1.16 2.62
CA LEU A 11 26.50 0.00 1.72
C LEU A 11 27.84 -0.16 1.02
N GLN A 12 28.52 0.94 0.69
CA GLN A 12 29.86 0.90 0.13
C GLN A 12 30.85 0.23 1.10
N ALA A 13 30.67 0.39 2.42
CA ALA A 13 31.44 -0.32 3.43
C ALA A 13 31.36 -1.86 3.34
N PHE A 14 30.35 -2.41 2.66
CA PHE A 14 30.26 -3.84 2.32
C PHE A 14 30.89 -4.19 0.97
N GLY A 15 31.59 -3.25 0.31
CA GLY A 15 32.28 -3.46 -0.97
C GLY A 15 31.39 -3.24 -2.21
N TYR A 16 30.20 -2.66 -2.04
CA TYR A 16 29.35 -2.27 -3.18
C TYR A 16 29.82 -0.98 -3.83
N THR A 17 29.64 -0.88 -5.16
CA THR A 17 29.83 0.41 -5.85
C THR A 17 28.69 1.36 -5.47
N GLU A 18 28.84 2.65 -5.79
CA GLU A 18 27.76 3.62 -5.53
C GLU A 18 26.45 3.24 -6.22
N GLU A 19 26.51 2.82 -7.48
CA GLU A 19 25.36 2.38 -8.25
C GLU A 19 24.70 1.13 -7.65
N GLU A 20 25.50 0.11 -7.27
CA GLU A 20 25.01 -1.08 -6.58
C GLU A 20 24.38 -0.71 -5.22
N ALA A 21 24.98 0.23 -4.49
CA ALA A 21 24.47 0.72 -3.21
C ALA A 21 23.13 1.45 -3.37
N ARG A 22 23.01 2.33 -4.36
CA ARG A 22 21.75 3.00 -4.70
C ARG A 22 20.65 2.00 -5.03
N PHE A 23 20.93 1.01 -5.87
CA PHE A 23 19.96 -0.04 -6.19
C PHE A 23 19.55 -0.84 -4.96
N LEU A 24 20.49 -1.28 -4.15
CA LEU A 24 20.22 -2.06 -2.92
C LEU A 24 19.40 -1.26 -1.90
N TYR A 25 19.66 0.05 -1.78
CA TYR A 25 18.84 0.93 -0.95
C TYR A 25 17.38 0.92 -1.39
N VAL A 26 17.13 1.11 -2.70
CA VAL A 26 15.77 1.12 -3.26
C VAL A 26 15.10 -0.24 -3.02
N VAL A 27 15.80 -1.34 -3.27
CA VAL A 27 15.28 -2.68 -3.02
C VAL A 27 14.96 -2.89 -1.55
N ALA A 28 15.87 -2.55 -0.63
CA ALA A 28 15.67 -2.72 0.80
C ALA A 28 14.48 -1.91 1.32
N THR A 29 14.32 -0.68 0.84
CA THR A 29 13.28 0.24 1.28
C THR A 29 11.91 -0.14 0.73
N HIS A 30 11.80 -0.41 -0.57
CA HIS A 30 10.51 -0.51 -1.24
C HIS A 30 10.05 -1.95 -1.52
N SER A 31 10.96 -2.93 -1.62
CA SER A 31 10.59 -4.28 -2.04
C SER A 31 11.08 -5.40 -1.11
N GLY A 32 12.38 -5.49 -0.90
CA GLY A 32 13.07 -6.65 -0.35
C GLY A 32 13.36 -7.73 -1.37
N TYR A 33 12.70 -7.71 -2.53
CA TYR A 33 12.84 -8.67 -3.63
C TYR A 33 13.19 -7.95 -4.92
N PHE A 34 13.98 -8.59 -5.78
CA PHE A 34 14.29 -8.09 -7.11
C PHE A 34 14.65 -9.22 -8.07
N VAL A 35 14.62 -8.92 -9.36
CA VAL A 35 15.09 -9.80 -10.43
C VAL A 35 16.23 -9.15 -11.19
N ALA A 36 17.05 -9.96 -11.89
CA ALA A 36 18.24 -9.48 -12.56
C ALA A 36 17.97 -8.32 -13.54
N ARG A 37 16.89 -8.39 -14.35
CA ARG A 37 16.54 -7.34 -15.30
C ARG A 37 16.36 -5.96 -14.65
N GLN A 38 15.85 -5.89 -13.42
CA GLN A 38 15.65 -4.63 -12.70
C GLN A 38 16.98 -3.96 -12.34
N PHE A 39 17.98 -4.75 -11.94
CA PHE A 39 19.33 -4.23 -11.72
C PHE A 39 19.99 -3.81 -13.03
N LEU A 40 19.91 -4.65 -14.07
CA LEU A 40 20.50 -4.36 -15.38
C LEU A 40 19.94 -3.06 -15.96
N ALA A 41 18.62 -2.90 -15.94
CA ALA A 41 17.95 -1.69 -16.42
C ALA A 41 18.29 -0.45 -15.57
N PHE A 42 18.37 -0.59 -14.24
CA PHE A 42 18.72 0.48 -13.33
C PHE A 42 20.16 0.96 -13.56
N ALA A 43 21.09 0.04 -13.73
CA ALA A 43 22.50 0.32 -13.93
C ALA A 43 22.84 0.66 -15.39
N GLY A 44 21.89 0.57 -16.32
CA GLY A 44 22.14 0.82 -17.75
C GLY A 44 23.18 -0.13 -18.35
N VAL A 45 23.24 -1.38 -17.85
CA VAL A 45 24.28 -2.36 -18.25
C VAL A 45 23.63 -3.65 -18.75
N GLN A 46 24.33 -4.34 -19.62
CA GLN A 46 23.99 -5.70 -20.04
C GLN A 46 24.63 -6.72 -19.09
N TRP A 47 24.20 -7.98 -19.22
CA TRP A 47 24.78 -9.09 -18.49
C TRP A 47 26.27 -9.25 -18.85
N GLY A 48 27.14 -9.31 -17.85
CA GLY A 48 28.58 -9.41 -18.05
C GLY A 48 29.37 -9.43 -16.74
N LYS A 49 30.66 -9.13 -16.81
CA LYS A 49 31.58 -9.19 -15.67
C LYS A 49 31.13 -8.33 -14.47
N ARG A 50 30.61 -7.11 -14.71
CA ARG A 50 30.12 -6.21 -13.64
C ARG A 50 28.96 -6.82 -12.89
N THR A 51 28.00 -7.38 -13.60
CA THR A 51 26.81 -8.01 -12.99
C THR A 51 27.18 -9.28 -12.25
N THR A 52 28.08 -10.09 -12.79
CA THR A 52 28.61 -11.29 -12.10
C THR A 52 29.30 -10.91 -10.79
N LEU A 53 30.10 -9.85 -10.76
CA LEU A 53 30.74 -9.35 -9.54
C LEU A 53 29.71 -8.89 -8.51
N PHE A 54 28.65 -8.21 -8.93
CA PHE A 54 27.56 -7.81 -8.03
C PHE A 54 26.88 -9.03 -7.38
N TRP A 55 26.55 -10.07 -8.17
CA TRP A 55 25.97 -11.31 -7.63
C TRP A 55 26.93 -12.02 -6.66
N ASN A 56 28.21 -12.08 -6.98
CA ASN A 56 29.21 -12.66 -6.10
C ASN A 56 29.32 -11.91 -4.78
N LYS A 57 29.27 -10.57 -4.78
CA LYS A 57 29.24 -9.76 -3.55
C LYS A 57 27.99 -10.07 -2.71
N LEU A 58 26.81 -10.16 -3.31
CA LEU A 58 25.57 -10.50 -2.62
C LEU A 58 25.63 -11.87 -1.94
N GLN A 59 26.24 -12.85 -2.61
CA GLN A 59 26.38 -14.22 -2.10
C GLN A 59 27.46 -14.31 -1.01
N SER A 60 28.65 -13.77 -1.25
CA SER A 60 29.76 -13.82 -0.29
C SER A 60 29.44 -13.08 1.00
N ASN A 61 28.75 -11.94 0.92
CA ASN A 61 28.26 -11.20 2.08
C ASN A 61 27.02 -11.83 2.73
N LYS A 62 26.43 -12.88 2.12
CA LYS A 62 25.15 -13.50 2.53
C LYS A 62 24.02 -12.48 2.64
N HIS A 63 24.04 -11.43 1.80
CA HIS A 63 23.05 -10.36 1.83
C HIS A 63 21.75 -10.74 1.14
N ALA A 64 21.82 -11.60 0.13
CA ALA A 64 20.65 -12.10 -0.59
C ALA A 64 20.59 -13.62 -0.66
N ARG A 65 19.38 -14.14 -0.85
CA ARG A 65 19.10 -15.54 -1.18
C ARG A 65 18.31 -15.60 -2.47
N THR A 66 18.56 -16.63 -3.27
CA THR A 66 17.77 -16.91 -4.47
C THR A 66 16.50 -17.66 -4.09
N CYS A 67 15.38 -17.22 -4.63
CA CYS A 67 14.07 -17.89 -4.53
C CYS A 67 13.66 -18.34 -5.91
N SER A 68 13.22 -19.60 -6.07
CA SER A 68 12.61 -20.07 -7.30
C SER A 68 11.18 -19.54 -7.40
N MET A 69 10.81 -19.02 -8.57
CA MET A 69 9.46 -18.53 -8.86
C MET A 69 9.05 -18.90 -10.28
N PRO A 70 7.79 -19.36 -10.49
CA PRO A 70 7.27 -19.57 -11.84
C PRO A 70 7.41 -18.31 -12.71
N ARG A 71 7.79 -18.46 -13.97
CA ARG A 71 8.01 -17.39 -14.96
C ARG A 71 9.20 -16.45 -14.68
N HIS A 72 10.03 -16.72 -13.65
CA HIS A 72 11.28 -16.01 -13.40
C HIS A 72 12.43 -16.98 -13.28
N ARG A 73 13.58 -16.68 -13.94
CA ARG A 73 14.79 -17.52 -13.82
C ARG A 73 15.32 -17.54 -12.38
N ALA A 74 15.37 -16.36 -11.75
CA ALA A 74 15.75 -16.22 -10.36
C ALA A 74 15.13 -14.95 -9.78
N VAL A 75 14.62 -15.04 -8.55
CA VAL A 75 14.24 -13.90 -7.72
C VAL A 75 15.22 -13.83 -6.57
N TYR A 76 15.80 -12.67 -6.33
CA TYR A 76 16.70 -12.42 -5.23
C TYR A 76 15.96 -11.76 -4.09
N HIS A 77 16.14 -12.28 -2.88
CA HIS A 77 15.56 -11.74 -1.66
C HIS A 77 16.68 -11.22 -0.75
N LEU A 78 16.66 -9.94 -0.42
CA LEU A 78 17.57 -9.35 0.57
C LEU A 78 17.16 -9.80 1.97
N VAL A 79 18.00 -10.61 2.63
CA VAL A 79 17.68 -11.26 3.92
C VAL A 79 18.52 -10.79 5.07
N ALA A 80 19.66 -10.14 4.82
CA ALA A 80 20.63 -9.80 5.84
C ALA A 80 20.15 -8.64 6.72
N ARG A 81 19.75 -8.93 7.96
CA ARG A 81 19.32 -7.91 8.93
C ARG A 81 20.38 -6.83 9.16
N LYS A 82 21.69 -7.18 9.05
CA LYS A 82 22.78 -6.23 9.18
C LYS A 82 22.69 -5.13 8.12
N LEU A 83 22.39 -5.49 6.86
CA LEU A 83 22.16 -4.53 5.77
C LEU A 83 21.00 -3.58 6.10
N TYR A 84 19.86 -4.11 6.50
CA TYR A 84 18.69 -3.30 6.87
C TYR A 84 18.94 -2.37 8.06
N ARG A 85 19.73 -2.82 9.05
CA ARG A 85 20.10 -1.99 10.22
C ARG A 85 21.00 -0.83 9.82
N GLN A 86 21.96 -1.06 8.94
CA GLN A 86 22.83 0.01 8.43
C GLN A 86 22.06 1.08 7.65
N LEU A 87 20.93 0.70 7.06
CA LEU A 87 20.04 1.61 6.35
C LEU A 87 18.95 2.22 7.24
N GLY A 88 18.89 1.89 8.53
CA GLY A 88 17.76 2.30 9.39
C GLY A 88 16.42 1.75 8.93
N ARG A 89 16.41 0.58 8.26
CA ARG A 89 15.23 -0.03 7.62
C ARG A 89 14.81 -1.36 8.25
N GLU A 90 15.32 -1.72 9.41
CA GLU A 90 15.02 -2.98 10.11
C GLU A 90 13.53 -3.15 10.43
N ASN A 91 12.81 -2.05 10.64
CA ASN A 91 11.39 -2.04 10.93
C ASN A 91 10.50 -2.33 9.70
N LEU A 92 11.04 -2.25 8.48
CA LEU A 92 10.28 -2.49 7.27
C LEU A 92 9.91 -3.98 7.07
N ARG A 93 10.56 -4.91 7.77
CA ARG A 93 10.31 -6.36 7.67
C ARG A 93 10.50 -6.96 6.26
N ASN A 94 11.09 -6.22 5.34
CA ASN A 94 11.34 -6.67 3.97
C ASN A 94 12.33 -7.85 3.91
N CYS A 95 13.12 -8.07 4.97
CA CYS A 95 14.01 -9.23 5.11
C CYS A 95 13.30 -10.55 5.45
N ARG A 96 11.97 -10.53 5.69
CA ARG A 96 11.19 -11.74 6.00
C ARG A 96 10.78 -12.45 4.72
N ARG A 97 10.67 -13.79 4.82
CA ARG A 97 10.11 -14.59 3.74
C ARG A 97 8.60 -14.36 3.63
N HIS A 98 8.10 -14.31 2.41
CA HIS A 98 6.68 -14.09 2.12
C HIS A 98 6.18 -15.10 1.08
N GLU A 99 4.86 -15.19 0.93
CA GLU A 99 4.16 -15.99 -0.07
C GLU A 99 4.34 -15.43 -1.48
N LEU A 100 4.15 -16.28 -2.50
CA LEU A 100 4.42 -15.96 -3.91
C LEU A 100 3.64 -14.73 -4.40
N GLU A 101 2.37 -14.61 -4.06
CA GLU A 101 1.56 -13.45 -4.46
C GLU A 101 2.10 -12.14 -3.88
N TYR A 102 2.52 -12.18 -2.63
CA TYR A 102 3.16 -11.01 -2.01
C TYR A 102 4.48 -10.66 -2.71
N ILE A 103 5.30 -11.67 -3.07
CA ILE A 103 6.57 -11.44 -3.80
C ILE A 103 6.29 -10.80 -5.17
N ARG A 104 5.26 -11.25 -5.91
CA ARG A 104 4.85 -10.64 -7.19
C ARG A 104 4.51 -9.17 -7.03
N THR A 105 3.71 -8.84 -6.03
CA THR A 105 3.36 -7.45 -5.70
C THR A 105 4.61 -6.64 -5.36
N ARG A 106 5.57 -7.22 -4.60
CA ARG A 106 6.82 -6.51 -4.24
C ARG A 106 7.72 -6.25 -5.43
N LEU A 107 7.82 -7.19 -6.39
CA LEU A 107 8.53 -6.98 -7.65
C LEU A 107 7.86 -5.90 -8.51
N ALA A 108 6.53 -5.88 -8.54
CA ALA A 108 5.75 -4.85 -9.23
C ALA A 108 5.93 -3.46 -8.59
N ILE A 109 5.97 -3.39 -7.26
CA ILE A 109 6.31 -2.15 -6.52
C ILE A 109 7.71 -1.66 -6.93
N LEU A 110 8.69 -2.57 -7.02
CA LEU A 110 10.04 -2.18 -7.43
C LEU A 110 10.07 -1.66 -8.87
N ASP A 111 9.38 -2.30 -9.80
CA ASP A 111 9.24 -1.81 -11.18
C ASP A 111 8.69 -0.37 -11.20
N PHE A 112 7.64 -0.10 -10.43
CA PHE A 112 7.04 1.23 -10.33
C PHE A 112 8.01 2.27 -9.73
N VAL A 113 8.67 1.94 -8.62
CA VAL A 113 9.58 2.87 -7.93
C VAL A 113 10.79 3.20 -8.80
N LEU A 114 11.37 2.22 -9.50
CA LEU A 114 12.49 2.44 -10.40
C LEU A 114 12.11 3.31 -11.61
N ALA A 115 10.90 3.12 -12.15
CA ALA A 115 10.36 3.94 -13.25
C ALA A 115 10.03 5.37 -12.82
N ASN A 116 9.81 5.62 -11.53
CA ASN A 116 9.44 6.93 -10.98
C ASN A 116 10.48 7.43 -9.97
N ALA A 117 11.76 7.32 -10.30
CA ALA A 117 12.88 7.66 -9.40
C ALA A 117 13.02 9.18 -9.10
N THR A 118 12.32 10.05 -9.83
CA THR A 118 12.39 11.52 -9.67
C THR A 118 11.52 12.06 -8.55
N VAL A 119 10.50 11.33 -8.11
CA VAL A 119 9.58 11.77 -7.06
C VAL A 119 10.16 11.59 -5.65
N SER A 120 9.58 12.29 -4.67
CA SER A 120 9.96 12.19 -3.26
C SER A 120 9.05 11.21 -2.52
N TYR A 121 9.57 10.01 -2.21
CA TYR A 121 8.82 8.98 -1.50
C TYR A 121 8.75 9.24 0.01
N LEU A 122 7.59 9.00 0.60
CA LEU A 122 7.41 8.83 2.05
C LEU A 122 7.74 7.36 2.39
N GLU A 123 9.01 7.10 2.69
CA GLU A 123 9.56 5.74 2.68
C GLU A 123 9.22 4.95 3.94
N THR A 124 9.28 5.60 5.09
CA THR A 124 9.08 4.95 6.39
C THR A 124 7.72 5.28 7.00
N GLU A 125 7.34 4.51 8.01
CA GLU A 125 6.18 4.82 8.85
C GLU A 125 6.34 6.21 9.51
N ALA A 126 7.55 6.54 9.96
CA ALA A 126 7.85 7.83 10.59
C ALA A 126 7.69 8.99 9.59
N ASP A 127 8.15 8.83 8.35
CA ASP A 127 7.98 9.85 7.30
C ASP A 127 6.50 10.10 7.02
N LYS A 128 5.71 9.02 6.87
CA LYS A 128 4.27 9.12 6.63
C LYS A 128 3.53 9.77 7.79
N VAL A 129 3.75 9.28 9.01
CA VAL A 129 3.14 9.87 10.22
C VAL A 129 3.56 11.33 10.37
N GLY A 130 4.85 11.63 10.16
CA GLY A 130 5.37 13.00 10.21
C GLY A 130 4.69 13.91 9.20
N PHE A 131 4.57 13.47 7.95
CA PHE A 131 3.91 14.24 6.89
C PHE A 131 2.44 14.53 7.23
N PHE A 132 1.66 13.51 7.59
CA PHE A 132 0.24 13.72 7.88
C PHE A 132 0.00 14.46 9.18
N CYS A 133 0.69 14.12 10.27
CA CYS A 133 0.42 14.71 11.58
C CYS A 133 1.08 16.08 11.79
N ARG A 134 2.33 16.26 11.34
CA ARG A 134 3.06 17.52 11.56
C ARG A 134 2.82 18.52 10.44
N ASP A 135 2.92 18.05 9.18
CA ASP A 135 2.92 18.94 8.03
C ASP A 135 1.50 19.28 7.58
N LEU A 136 0.55 18.34 7.69
CA LEU A 136 -0.85 18.53 7.34
C LEU A 136 -1.77 18.69 8.54
N ASN A 137 -1.24 18.57 9.77
CA ASN A 137 -1.99 18.71 11.04
C ASN A 137 -3.21 17.76 11.16
N ILE A 138 -3.07 16.53 10.63
CA ILE A 138 -4.08 15.48 10.71
C ILE A 138 -3.86 14.65 11.97
N GLU A 139 -4.90 14.43 12.76
CA GLU A 139 -4.80 13.63 13.98
C GLU A 139 -4.47 12.16 13.69
N ALA A 140 -3.58 11.57 14.48
CA ALA A 140 -3.12 10.19 14.28
C ALA A 140 -4.24 9.12 14.27
N ARG A 141 -5.39 9.40 14.90
CA ARG A 141 -6.57 8.51 14.86
C ARG A 141 -7.15 8.30 13.47
N HIS A 142 -6.93 9.25 12.53
CA HIS A 142 -7.39 9.15 11.14
C HIS A 142 -6.43 8.37 10.25
N LEU A 143 -5.22 8.07 10.73
CA LEU A 143 -4.25 7.30 9.97
C LEU A 143 -4.60 5.81 9.93
N PRO A 144 -4.42 5.14 8.78
CA PRO A 144 -4.62 3.71 8.66
C PRO A 144 -3.68 2.97 9.60
N SER A 145 -4.23 2.20 10.53
CA SER A 145 -3.46 1.55 11.59
C SER A 145 -3.89 0.12 11.83
N LYS A 146 -2.97 -0.67 12.40
CA LYS A 146 -3.23 -2.04 12.84
C LYS A 146 -2.54 -2.32 14.17
N THR A 147 -3.28 -2.90 15.09
CA THR A 147 -2.77 -3.33 16.39
C THR A 147 -2.28 -4.77 16.31
N TYR A 148 -1.07 -5.02 16.79
CA TYR A 148 -0.46 -6.33 16.88
C TYR A 148 -0.29 -6.74 18.34
N LEU A 149 -0.85 -7.88 18.70
CA LEU A 149 -0.59 -8.51 19.99
C LEU A 149 0.75 -9.23 19.92
N GLY A 150 1.68 -8.85 20.77
CA GLY A 150 2.98 -9.52 20.89
C GLY A 150 2.83 -10.90 21.53
N ARG A 151 3.49 -11.93 20.96
CA ARG A 151 3.50 -13.26 21.58
C ARG A 151 4.19 -13.32 22.96
N ARG A 152 5.04 -12.33 23.26
CA ARG A 152 5.86 -12.26 24.48
C ARG A 152 5.70 -10.97 25.28
N THR A 153 4.96 -9.99 24.77
CA THR A 153 4.72 -8.70 25.42
C THR A 153 3.23 -8.53 25.67
N VAL A 154 2.87 -8.18 26.88
CA VAL A 154 1.48 -7.94 27.29
C VAL A 154 0.90 -6.69 26.60
N GLN A 155 1.76 -5.76 26.17
CA GLN A 155 1.33 -4.52 25.54
C GLN A 155 1.16 -4.67 24.03
N PRO A 156 0.00 -4.29 23.48
CA PRO A 156 -0.23 -4.25 22.04
C PRO A 156 0.65 -3.19 21.37
N THR A 157 1.15 -3.50 20.18
CA THR A 157 1.92 -2.55 19.36
C THR A 157 1.05 -2.01 18.25
N LEU A 158 0.79 -0.70 18.25
CA LEU A 158 0.10 -0.01 17.17
C LEU A 158 1.11 0.31 16.04
N ARG A 159 0.73 0.02 14.81
CA ARG A 159 1.53 0.32 13.61
C ARG A 159 0.65 1.02 12.59
N TYR A 160 1.21 2.04 11.95
CA TYR A 160 0.55 2.82 10.91
C TYR A 160 1.02 2.39 9.51
N PHE A 161 0.20 2.59 8.49
CA PHE A 161 0.54 2.36 7.08
C PHE A 161 1.16 0.97 6.81
N VAL A 162 0.48 -0.09 7.22
CA VAL A 162 1.01 -1.46 7.23
C VAL A 162 1.17 -2.06 5.83
N ASP A 163 0.37 -1.63 4.86
CA ASP A 163 0.29 -2.19 3.50
C ASP A 163 1.50 -1.90 2.61
N ARG A 164 2.26 -0.84 2.89
CA ARG A 164 3.52 -0.50 2.23
C ARG A 164 3.44 -0.21 0.73
N PHE A 165 2.29 0.18 0.22
CA PHE A 165 2.24 0.73 -1.12
C PHE A 165 3.00 2.06 -1.19
N PRO A 166 3.66 2.35 -2.33
CA PRO A 166 4.37 3.60 -2.53
C PRO A 166 3.45 4.80 -2.33
N MET A 167 3.95 5.78 -1.58
CA MET A 167 3.31 7.04 -1.32
C MET A 167 4.35 8.13 -1.51
N PHE A 168 4.05 9.18 -2.28
CA PHE A 168 5.05 10.15 -2.68
C PHE A 168 4.48 11.53 -2.95
N LEU A 169 5.38 12.51 -3.01
CA LEU A 169 5.13 13.89 -3.40
C LEU A 169 5.78 14.13 -4.76
N GLU A 170 5.03 14.59 -5.74
CA GLU A 170 5.60 14.95 -7.05
C GLU A 170 6.43 16.23 -6.95
N ASN A 171 5.92 17.22 -6.20
CA ASN A 171 6.62 18.46 -5.94
C ASN A 171 6.68 18.75 -4.42
N PRO A 172 7.71 18.25 -3.71
CA PRO A 172 7.84 18.42 -2.25
C PRO A 172 8.13 19.87 -1.83
N GLN A 173 8.55 20.74 -2.76
CA GLN A 173 8.86 22.15 -2.51
C GLN A 173 7.67 23.08 -2.78
N ALA A 174 6.55 22.55 -3.29
CA ALA A 174 5.36 23.36 -3.54
C ALA A 174 4.75 23.89 -2.23
N ALA A 175 4.16 25.09 -2.29
CA ALA A 175 3.43 25.67 -1.14
C ALA A 175 2.26 24.76 -0.71
N VAL A 176 1.58 24.12 -1.67
CA VAL A 176 0.58 23.08 -1.43
C VAL A 176 1.17 21.75 -1.87
N ARG A 177 1.42 20.86 -0.89
CA ARG A 177 2.00 19.54 -1.13
C ARG A 177 0.90 18.51 -1.33
N ILE A 178 0.72 18.08 -2.57
CA ILE A 178 -0.24 17.04 -2.95
C ILE A 178 0.42 15.69 -2.81
N VAL A 179 -0.18 14.84 -1.98
CA VAL A 179 0.28 13.45 -1.81
C VAL A 179 -0.35 12.55 -2.87
N THR A 180 0.46 11.70 -3.47
CA THR A 180 0.02 10.65 -4.38
C THR A 180 0.08 9.31 -3.67
N PHE A 181 -1.08 8.68 -3.51
CA PHE A 181 -1.20 7.29 -3.07
C PHE A 181 -1.12 6.37 -4.27
N SER A 182 -0.55 5.18 -4.09
CA SER A 182 -0.59 4.17 -5.13
C SER A 182 -1.11 2.85 -4.57
N PHE A 183 -1.85 2.12 -5.40
CA PHE A 183 -2.23 0.74 -5.15
C PHE A 183 -1.79 -0.12 -6.32
N ILE A 184 -1.11 -1.23 -6.05
CA ILE A 184 -0.64 -2.15 -7.06
C ILE A 184 -1.43 -3.44 -6.96
N GLN A 185 -2.23 -3.71 -7.98
CA GLN A 185 -3.05 -4.91 -8.08
C GLN A 185 -2.15 -6.14 -8.23
N GLY A 186 -2.11 -6.98 -7.20
CA GLY A 186 -1.29 -8.19 -7.19
C GLY A 186 -1.98 -9.40 -7.81
N SER A 187 -3.31 -9.45 -7.72
CA SER A 187 -4.14 -10.53 -8.27
C SER A 187 -5.11 -10.00 -9.31
N GLU A 188 -5.27 -10.70 -10.41
CA GLU A 188 -6.22 -10.35 -11.47
C GLU A 188 -7.63 -10.87 -11.18
N ALA A 189 -7.81 -11.66 -10.11
CA ALA A 189 -9.07 -12.36 -9.84
C ALA A 189 -10.17 -11.48 -9.24
N SER A 190 -9.81 -10.47 -8.43
CA SER A 190 -10.83 -9.63 -7.78
C SER A 190 -10.29 -8.27 -7.32
N LEU A 191 -11.20 -7.32 -7.10
CA LEU A 191 -10.92 -6.00 -6.53
C LEU A 191 -11.09 -5.94 -5.00
N SER A 192 -11.29 -7.08 -4.33
CA SER A 192 -11.54 -7.11 -2.88
C SER A 192 -10.39 -6.49 -2.06
N ALA A 193 -9.14 -6.75 -2.46
CA ALA A 193 -7.96 -6.15 -1.83
C ALA A 193 -7.91 -4.63 -2.03
N PHE A 194 -8.34 -4.14 -3.21
CA PHE A 194 -8.44 -2.72 -3.50
C PHE A 194 -9.55 -2.05 -2.67
N ALA A 195 -10.74 -2.66 -2.63
CA ALA A 195 -11.83 -2.18 -1.78
C ALA A 195 -11.43 -2.09 -0.31
N HIS A 196 -10.79 -3.14 0.21
CA HIS A 196 -10.28 -3.15 1.59
C HIS A 196 -9.23 -2.06 1.84
N HIS A 197 -8.35 -1.80 0.88
CA HIS A 197 -7.37 -0.72 0.96
C HIS A 197 -8.07 0.65 1.05
N LEU A 198 -9.03 0.94 0.16
CA LEU A 198 -9.78 2.19 0.19
C LEU A 198 -10.53 2.40 1.51
N GLN A 199 -11.16 1.34 2.03
CA GLN A 199 -11.86 1.39 3.31
C GLN A 199 -10.89 1.65 4.48
N THR A 200 -9.72 0.99 4.48
CA THR A 200 -8.70 1.18 5.51
C THR A 200 -8.18 2.62 5.56
N TYR A 201 -8.13 3.28 4.40
CA TYR A 201 -7.67 4.67 4.25
C TYR A 201 -8.79 5.70 4.30
N SER A 202 -10.05 5.28 4.35
CA SER A 202 -11.22 6.16 4.21
C SER A 202 -11.22 7.32 5.22
N SER A 203 -10.79 7.09 6.47
CA SER A 203 -10.70 8.12 7.48
C SER A 203 -9.66 9.19 7.12
N LEU A 204 -8.49 8.75 6.63
CA LEU A 204 -7.43 9.67 6.19
C LEU A 204 -7.86 10.46 4.95
N PHE A 205 -8.47 9.80 3.96
CA PHE A 205 -8.91 10.48 2.73
C PHE A 205 -9.88 11.62 2.99
N ARG A 206 -10.72 11.52 4.01
CA ARG A 206 -11.69 12.56 4.38
C ARG A 206 -11.05 13.79 5.01
N GLU A 207 -9.88 13.65 5.62
CA GLU A 207 -9.14 14.77 6.21
C GLU A 207 -8.29 15.54 5.17
N LEU A 208 -8.11 14.97 3.97
CA LEU A 208 -7.30 15.56 2.92
C LEU A 208 -8.14 16.51 2.05
N ARG A 209 -7.63 17.71 1.80
CA ARG A 209 -8.24 18.66 0.86
C ARG A 209 -8.09 18.22 -0.58
N GLU A 210 -6.90 17.72 -0.91
CA GLU A 210 -6.55 17.27 -2.24
C GLU A 210 -5.55 16.12 -2.16
N PHE A 211 -5.74 15.11 -3.01
CA PHE A 211 -4.76 14.05 -3.20
C PHE A 211 -4.94 13.39 -4.56
N ARG A 212 -3.90 12.67 -4.99
CA ARG A 212 -3.95 11.80 -6.17
C ARG A 212 -3.95 10.34 -5.76
N PHE A 213 -4.61 9.52 -6.56
CA PHE A 213 -4.65 8.09 -6.35
C PHE A 213 -4.31 7.35 -7.65
N LEU A 214 -3.25 6.56 -7.64
CA LEU A 214 -2.83 5.73 -8.76
C LEU A 214 -3.22 4.27 -8.51
N TYR A 215 -4.11 3.76 -9.34
CA TYR A 215 -4.40 2.33 -9.42
C TYR A 215 -3.53 1.72 -10.51
N LEU A 216 -2.66 0.78 -10.15
CA LEU A 216 -1.68 0.18 -11.03
C LEU A 216 -1.97 -1.32 -11.19
N SER A 217 -2.11 -1.78 -12.43
CA SER A 217 -2.31 -3.19 -12.77
C SER A 217 -1.52 -3.55 -14.02
N ARG A 218 -1.23 -4.83 -14.21
CA ARG A 218 -0.59 -5.33 -15.44
C ARG A 218 -1.54 -5.41 -16.62
N ILE A 219 -2.84 -5.42 -16.35
CA ILE A 219 -3.91 -5.45 -17.35
C ILE A 219 -4.94 -4.37 -17.02
N ASP A 220 -5.69 -3.94 -18.01
CA ASP A 220 -6.71 -2.89 -17.90
C ASP A 220 -8.11 -3.40 -17.55
N ALA A 221 -8.32 -4.71 -17.52
CA ALA A 221 -9.61 -5.35 -17.33
C ALA A 221 -10.41 -4.84 -16.10
N HIS A 222 -9.72 -4.31 -15.09
CA HIS A 222 -10.33 -3.80 -13.87
C HIS A 222 -10.42 -2.27 -13.79
N PHE A 223 -9.94 -1.51 -14.78
CA PHE A 223 -9.80 -0.05 -14.65
C PHE A 223 -11.13 0.67 -14.48
N ALA A 224 -12.15 0.32 -15.29
CA ALA A 224 -13.48 0.91 -15.16
C ALA A 224 -14.07 0.62 -13.78
N LYS A 225 -14.09 -0.64 -13.38
CA LYS A 225 -14.65 -1.06 -12.09
C LYS A 225 -13.85 -0.53 -10.89
N ALA A 226 -12.53 -0.38 -11.00
CA ALA A 226 -11.71 0.24 -9.95
C ALA A 226 -12.04 1.73 -9.81
N ARG A 227 -12.28 2.43 -10.92
CA ARG A 227 -12.73 3.84 -10.91
C ARG A 227 -14.09 3.99 -10.25
N GLU A 228 -15.07 3.17 -10.62
CA GLU A 228 -16.40 3.15 -10.00
C GLU A 228 -16.30 2.91 -8.50
N LEU A 229 -15.52 1.91 -8.08
CA LEU A 229 -15.30 1.58 -6.69
C LEU A 229 -14.62 2.73 -5.91
N PHE A 230 -13.63 3.38 -6.51
CA PHE A 230 -12.98 4.55 -5.92
C PHE A 230 -13.99 5.69 -5.75
N HIS A 231 -14.78 5.99 -6.78
CA HIS A 231 -15.83 7.00 -6.68
C HIS A 231 -16.82 6.66 -5.57
N ALA A 232 -17.35 5.46 -5.55
CA ALA A 232 -18.35 5.05 -4.56
C ALA A 232 -17.83 5.13 -3.11
N LEU A 233 -16.56 4.83 -2.87
CA LEU A 233 -16.00 4.76 -1.52
C LEU A 233 -15.30 6.05 -1.05
N VAL A 234 -14.89 6.91 -1.99
CA VAL A 234 -14.04 8.07 -1.67
C VAL A 234 -14.69 9.41 -2.06
N THR A 235 -15.32 9.50 -3.24
CA THR A 235 -15.73 10.80 -3.79
C THR A 235 -17.22 11.09 -3.73
N VAL A 236 -18.06 10.07 -3.62
CA VAL A 236 -19.51 10.29 -3.53
C VAL A 236 -19.84 10.85 -2.15
N PRO A 237 -20.43 12.07 -2.05
CA PRO A 237 -21.04 12.51 -0.81
C PRO A 237 -22.07 11.48 -0.42
N LEU A 238 -22.04 11.06 0.81
CA LEU A 238 -23.12 10.24 1.34
C LEU A 238 -24.33 11.17 1.44
N GLU A 239 -25.26 11.05 0.49
CA GLU A 239 -26.54 11.81 0.51
C GLU A 239 -27.34 11.51 1.78
N SER A 240 -27.10 10.35 2.38
CA SER A 240 -27.60 9.96 3.69
C SER A 240 -26.51 10.12 4.77
N ASN A 241 -26.93 10.40 5.99
CA ASN A 241 -26.02 10.41 7.15
C ASN A 241 -25.32 9.03 7.24
N PRO A 242 -23.98 8.96 7.15
CA PRO A 242 -23.27 7.67 7.15
C PRO A 242 -23.56 6.86 8.41
N ALA A 243 -23.91 7.51 9.51
CA ALA A 243 -24.31 6.85 10.73
C ALA A 243 -25.68 6.16 10.58
N ASP A 244 -26.63 6.79 9.90
CA ASP A 244 -27.95 6.20 9.68
C ASP A 244 -27.88 4.99 8.75
N ASP A 245 -27.08 5.08 7.69
CA ASP A 245 -26.83 3.95 6.80
C ASP A 245 -26.13 2.78 7.50
N LEU A 246 -25.14 3.10 8.36
CA LEU A 246 -24.46 2.08 9.15
C LEU A 246 -25.40 1.40 10.14
N LEU A 247 -26.22 2.18 10.83
CA LEU A 247 -27.22 1.66 11.77
C LEU A 247 -28.28 0.83 11.06
N ARG A 248 -28.77 1.28 9.90
CA ARG A 248 -29.67 0.51 9.05
C ARG A 248 -29.01 -0.81 8.61
N TYR A 249 -27.77 -0.77 8.16
CA TYR A 249 -27.01 -1.98 7.81
C TYR A 249 -26.87 -2.92 9.00
N PHE A 250 -26.56 -2.41 10.19
CA PHE A 250 -26.48 -3.21 11.42
C PHE A 250 -27.82 -3.86 11.79
N ALA A 251 -28.92 -3.13 11.68
CA ALA A 251 -30.26 -3.66 11.94
C ALA A 251 -30.63 -4.80 10.97
N ILE A 252 -30.39 -4.60 9.67
CA ILE A 252 -30.64 -5.62 8.65
C ILE A 252 -29.76 -6.84 8.87
N ARG A 253 -28.47 -6.63 9.17
CA ARG A 253 -27.53 -7.70 9.47
C ARG A 253 -27.91 -8.48 10.73
N LYS A 254 -28.36 -7.80 11.78
CA LYS A 254 -28.85 -8.43 13.02
C LYS A 254 -30.08 -9.30 12.74
N ALA A 255 -31.05 -8.80 11.97
CA ALA A 255 -32.20 -9.58 11.55
C ALA A 255 -31.80 -10.81 10.73
N TRP A 256 -30.86 -10.66 9.82
CA TRP A 256 -30.30 -11.77 9.04
C TRP A 256 -29.61 -12.81 9.92
N ASP A 257 -28.74 -12.40 10.84
CA ASP A 257 -28.03 -13.28 11.78
C ASP A 257 -29.00 -14.03 12.73
N LEU A 258 -30.16 -13.44 13.00
CA LEU A 258 -31.23 -14.05 13.82
C LEU A 258 -32.26 -14.85 13.02
N HIS A 259 -32.03 -15.04 11.70
CA HIS A 259 -32.94 -15.75 10.77
C HIS A 259 -34.35 -15.14 10.67
N GLN A 260 -34.47 -13.84 10.93
CA GLN A 260 -35.75 -13.10 10.88
C GLN A 260 -36.00 -12.57 9.46
N TYR A 261 -35.93 -13.44 8.46
CA TYR A 261 -36.04 -13.05 7.04
C TYR A 261 -37.38 -12.42 6.65
N GLY A 262 -38.45 -12.80 7.33
CA GLY A 262 -39.78 -12.25 7.08
C GLY A 262 -39.94 -10.76 7.45
N SER A 263 -39.01 -10.20 8.20
CA SER A 263 -38.99 -8.77 8.54
C SER A 263 -38.19 -7.91 7.53
N LEU A 264 -37.54 -8.53 6.55
CA LEU A 264 -36.68 -7.84 5.58
C LEU A 264 -37.43 -7.68 4.24
N THR A 265 -37.39 -6.47 3.70
CA THR A 265 -37.89 -6.17 2.36
C THR A 265 -36.83 -6.46 1.29
N GLU A 266 -37.23 -6.53 0.02
CA GLU A 266 -36.28 -6.66 -1.11
C GLU A 266 -35.27 -5.49 -1.14
N ALA A 267 -35.75 -4.27 -0.88
CA ALA A 267 -34.91 -3.08 -0.76
C ALA A 267 -33.89 -3.18 0.39
N ASP A 268 -34.20 -3.88 1.49
CA ASP A 268 -33.26 -4.11 2.57
C ASP A 268 -32.19 -5.15 2.18
N LEU A 269 -32.56 -6.14 1.38
CA LEU A 269 -31.59 -7.13 0.86
C LEU A 269 -30.62 -6.49 -0.15
N GLU A 270 -31.12 -5.64 -1.05
CA GLU A 270 -30.28 -4.86 -1.96
C GLU A 270 -29.34 -3.92 -1.20
N PHE A 271 -29.90 -3.15 -0.25
CA PHE A 271 -29.13 -2.25 0.61
C PHE A 271 -28.04 -3.00 1.38
N ARG A 272 -28.36 -4.19 1.93
CA ARG A 272 -27.40 -5.04 2.62
C ARG A 272 -26.25 -5.47 1.70
N ASN A 273 -26.54 -5.86 0.47
CA ASN A 273 -25.52 -6.32 -0.48
C ASN A 273 -24.54 -5.20 -0.84
N VAL A 274 -25.06 -4.00 -1.12
CA VAL A 274 -24.21 -2.80 -1.38
C VAL A 274 -23.43 -2.40 -0.12
N SER A 275 -24.12 -2.38 1.03
CA SER A 275 -23.53 -1.91 2.30
C SER A 275 -22.52 -2.88 2.88
N LYS A 276 -22.58 -4.17 2.55
CA LYS A 276 -21.61 -5.18 3.00
C LYS A 276 -20.18 -4.86 2.56
N GLU A 277 -20.00 -4.38 1.35
CA GLU A 277 -18.68 -3.95 0.84
C GLU A 277 -18.30 -2.59 1.43
N ARG A 278 -19.25 -1.67 1.56
CA ARG A 278 -19.04 -0.33 2.10
C ARG A 278 -18.63 -0.33 3.58
N PHE A 279 -19.25 -1.17 4.38
CA PHE A 279 -19.00 -1.31 5.81
C PHE A 279 -18.20 -2.57 6.16
N ALA A 280 -17.40 -3.07 5.24
CA ALA A 280 -16.44 -4.13 5.49
C ALA A 280 -15.25 -3.60 6.31
N GLY A 281 -14.59 -4.49 7.07
CA GLY A 281 -13.38 -4.19 7.82
C GLY A 281 -13.53 -4.31 9.33
N GLU A 282 -12.39 -4.49 9.98
CA GLU A 282 -12.30 -4.84 11.41
C GLU A 282 -12.94 -3.78 12.33
N ARG A 283 -12.88 -2.51 11.94
CA ARG A 283 -13.50 -1.39 12.67
C ARG A 283 -15.02 -1.51 12.71
N PHE A 284 -15.65 -1.72 11.56
CA PHE A 284 -17.12 -1.85 11.48
C PHE A 284 -17.62 -3.14 12.13
N GLU A 285 -16.82 -4.20 12.05
CA GLU A 285 -17.10 -5.46 12.73
C GLU A 285 -17.05 -5.29 14.25
N HIS A 286 -16.10 -4.51 14.77
CA HIS A 286 -16.04 -4.16 16.19
C HIS A 286 -17.26 -3.34 16.62
N PHE A 287 -17.64 -2.32 15.85
CA PHE A 287 -18.85 -1.54 16.11
C PHE A 287 -20.11 -2.40 16.09
N TYR A 288 -20.25 -3.29 15.10
CA TYR A 288 -21.39 -4.20 15.00
C TYR A 288 -21.53 -5.11 16.23
N ARG A 289 -20.44 -5.74 16.64
CA ARG A 289 -20.44 -6.62 17.84
C ARG A 289 -20.76 -5.86 19.11
N ALA A 290 -20.19 -4.68 19.29
CA ALA A 290 -20.46 -3.85 20.46
C ALA A 290 -21.91 -3.33 20.47
N TRP A 291 -22.44 -2.89 19.33
CA TRP A 291 -23.82 -2.45 19.18
C TRP A 291 -24.81 -3.60 19.36
N LYS A 292 -24.55 -4.76 18.75
CA LYS A 292 -25.42 -5.97 18.88
C LYS A 292 -25.52 -6.47 20.33
N ALA A 293 -24.47 -6.25 21.12
CA ALA A 293 -24.39 -6.60 22.54
C ALA A 293 -24.83 -5.47 23.48
N ASP A 294 -25.47 -4.41 22.95
CA ASP A 294 -25.92 -3.21 23.68
C ASP A 294 -24.83 -2.49 24.50
N ARG A 295 -23.55 -2.68 24.12
CA ARG A 295 -22.39 -2.02 24.75
C ARG A 295 -22.03 -0.70 24.07
N LEU A 296 -22.57 -0.40 22.90
CA LEU A 296 -22.32 0.81 22.14
C LEU A 296 -23.66 1.43 21.74
N PRO A 297 -24.04 2.58 22.31
CA PRO A 297 -25.29 3.24 21.97
C PRO A 297 -25.23 3.85 20.57
N GLU A 298 -26.38 3.95 19.90
CA GLU A 298 -26.49 4.57 18.57
C GLU A 298 -26.01 6.03 18.56
N SER A 299 -26.22 6.76 19.64
CA SER A 299 -25.75 8.14 19.78
C SER A 299 -24.22 8.26 19.64
N HIS A 300 -23.48 7.27 20.14
CA HIS A 300 -22.03 7.22 19.98
C HIS A 300 -21.62 6.93 18.53
N ILE A 301 -22.33 6.03 17.86
CA ILE A 301 -22.13 5.75 16.42
C ILE A 301 -22.40 7.03 15.62
N ARG A 302 -23.54 7.72 15.87
CA ARG A 302 -23.88 8.97 15.21
C ARG A 302 -22.81 10.04 15.43
N ALA A 303 -22.35 10.24 16.67
CA ALA A 303 -21.30 11.20 17.00
C ALA A 303 -19.95 10.87 16.30
N THR A 304 -19.62 9.58 16.18
CA THR A 304 -18.38 9.14 15.52
C THR A 304 -18.36 9.43 14.02
N PHE A 305 -19.53 9.47 13.38
CA PHE A 305 -19.67 9.70 11.93
C PHE A 305 -20.24 11.07 11.57
N HIS A 306 -20.48 11.94 12.55
CA HIS A 306 -20.94 13.31 12.33
C HIS A 306 -19.79 14.17 11.76
N GLY A 307 -20.06 14.90 10.68
CA GLY A 307 -19.14 15.91 10.15
C GLY A 307 -18.05 15.41 9.21
N HIS A 308 -18.19 14.24 8.61
CA HIS A 308 -17.20 13.77 7.61
C HIS A 308 -17.30 14.57 6.31
N HIS A 309 -16.26 15.34 6.02
CA HIS A 309 -16.11 16.02 4.74
C HIS A 309 -15.66 15.03 3.65
N VAL A 310 -16.15 15.26 2.43
CA VAL A 310 -15.61 14.63 1.22
C VAL A 310 -14.36 15.42 0.82
N PRO A 311 -13.28 14.79 0.36
CA PRO A 311 -12.13 15.51 -0.17
C PRO A 311 -12.56 16.48 -1.26
N HIS A 312 -12.12 17.73 -1.19
CA HIS A 312 -12.53 18.76 -2.15
C HIS A 312 -12.07 18.46 -3.57
N VAL A 313 -10.88 17.86 -3.71
CA VAL A 313 -10.30 17.50 -5.02
C VAL A 313 -9.63 16.13 -4.92
N THR A 314 -10.11 15.18 -5.73
CA THR A 314 -9.50 13.86 -5.86
C THR A 314 -9.21 13.55 -7.31
N HIS A 315 -8.01 13.11 -7.59
CA HIS A 315 -7.60 12.68 -8.93
C HIS A 315 -7.35 11.17 -8.90
N PHE A 316 -8.24 10.42 -9.55
CA PHE A 316 -8.04 8.98 -9.74
C PHE A 316 -7.50 8.68 -11.12
N GLU A 317 -6.41 7.95 -11.18
CA GLU A 317 -5.81 7.49 -12.42
C GLU A 317 -5.53 5.99 -12.36
N ALA A 318 -5.94 5.26 -13.41
CA ALA A 318 -5.59 3.87 -13.61
C ALA A 318 -4.54 3.76 -14.72
N ARG A 319 -3.43 3.08 -14.46
CA ARG A 319 -2.32 2.90 -15.41
C ARG A 319 -1.90 1.44 -15.53
N ILE A 320 -1.48 1.06 -16.74
CA ILE A 320 -0.77 -0.20 -16.96
C ILE A 320 0.61 -0.10 -16.32
N LEU A 321 0.90 -1.04 -15.43
CA LEU A 321 2.23 -1.19 -14.84
C LEU A 321 3.11 -2.02 -15.78
N LYS A 322 3.99 -1.35 -16.51
CA LYS A 322 5.00 -2.00 -17.33
C LYS A 322 6.18 -2.48 -16.48
N PRO A 323 6.83 -3.60 -16.86
CA PRO A 323 8.13 -3.96 -16.30
C PRO A 323 9.14 -2.83 -16.50
N PHE A 324 9.92 -2.50 -15.49
CA PHE A 324 11.00 -1.53 -15.63
C PHE A 324 12.06 -2.06 -16.58
N ALA A 325 12.33 -1.33 -17.67
CA ALA A 325 13.33 -1.64 -18.71
C ALA A 325 14.25 -0.43 -18.92
N ALA A 326 15.43 -0.66 -19.47
CA ALA A 326 16.34 0.42 -19.85
C ALA A 326 15.69 1.30 -20.94
N SER A 327 15.92 2.61 -20.85
CA SER A 327 15.45 3.58 -21.84
C SER A 327 16.11 3.25 -23.20
N GLY A 328 15.41 2.59 -24.10
CA GLY A 328 15.89 2.15 -25.41
C GLY A 328 15.28 0.87 -25.95
N GLU A 329 14.62 0.06 -25.10
CA GLU A 329 14.01 -1.22 -25.55
C GLU A 329 12.50 -1.15 -25.76
N ALA A 330 11.89 0.05 -25.76
CA ALA A 330 10.43 0.19 -25.79
C ALA A 330 9.80 0.17 -27.21
N GLU A 331 10.57 0.00 -28.28
CA GLU A 331 10.05 0.08 -29.69
C GLU A 331 10.41 -1.15 -30.54
N GLY A 332 10.50 -2.34 -30.02
CA GLY A 332 10.97 -3.52 -30.74
C GLY A 332 10.17 -4.82 -30.60
N GLU A 333 8.87 -4.77 -30.28
CA GLU A 333 8.03 -6.01 -30.37
C GLU A 333 6.75 -5.71 -31.14
N GLY A 334 6.87 -5.71 -32.45
CA GLY A 334 5.77 -5.64 -33.41
C GLY A 334 6.24 -6.12 -34.80
N GLN A 335 6.64 -7.37 -34.91
CA GLN A 335 6.58 -8.14 -36.18
C GLN A 335 6.47 -9.64 -35.86
#